data_1e2692da091282c22cd346bd92cdf0da
#
_entry.id   1e2692da091282c22cd346bd92cdf0da
#
_cell.length_a   1.000
_cell.length_b   1.000
_cell.length_c   1.000
_cell.angle_alpha   90.00
_cell.angle_beta   90.00
_cell.angle_gamma   90.00
#
_symmetry.space_group_name_H-M   'P 1'
#
loop_
_entity.id
_entity.type
_entity.pdbx_description
1 polymer ?
#
loop_
_entity_poly.entity_id
_entity_poly.type
_entity_poly.pdbx_seq_one_letter_code
_entity_poly.pdbx_strand_id
1 'polypeptide(L)'
;MPVQPIAPDQIPAGKEVATLGGGCFWCLEAVYDDLAGVESVESGYMGGRTRAPSYEEVCGGDSGHAEVVRVTFDPKAISFREVLQVFFVIHDPTTLNRQGNDVGTQYRSAIFYHSPEQKKVADEVIAELAREKVYDDRIVTEVTPAVEFWTAERYHQEYFRNNPGQPYCMWVVAPKVQKFRKAFLAKVKKAAR
;
A
#
# COMPACT_ATOMS: atom_id res chain seq x y z
N MET A 1 11.40 18.43 12.01
CA MET A 1 10.10 19.02 12.37
C MET A 1 9.17 17.86 12.68
N PRO A 2 8.35 17.92 13.72
CA PRO A 2 7.38 16.84 13.97
C PRO A 2 6.46 16.73 12.76
N VAL A 3 6.34 15.52 12.23
CA VAL A 3 5.42 15.19 11.14
C VAL A 3 4.01 15.42 11.66
N GLN A 4 3.23 16.27 11.00
CA GLN A 4 1.83 16.46 11.38
C GLN A 4 0.99 15.35 10.74
N PRO A 5 0.01 14.78 11.47
CA PRO A 5 -0.88 13.80 10.89
C PRO A 5 -1.71 14.43 9.78
N ILE A 6 -1.87 13.69 8.69
CA ILE A 6 -2.81 14.07 7.64
C ILE A 6 -4.18 13.52 8.04
N ALA A 7 -5.13 14.43 8.23
CA ALA A 7 -6.49 14.04 8.58
C ALA A 7 -7.18 13.27 7.43
N PRO A 8 -8.09 12.33 7.74
CA PRO A 8 -8.80 11.54 6.73
C PRO A 8 -9.58 12.37 5.70
N ASP A 9 -9.92 13.61 6.04
CA ASP A 9 -10.70 14.55 5.23
C ASP A 9 -9.86 15.41 4.26
N GLN A 10 -8.53 15.27 4.28
CA GLN A 10 -7.66 15.97 3.32
C GLN A 10 -7.54 15.23 1.98
N ILE A 11 -8.68 14.85 1.42
CA ILE A 11 -8.75 14.25 0.08
C ILE A 11 -9.01 15.37 -0.94
N PRO A 12 -8.20 15.48 -2.01
CA PRO A 12 -8.44 16.47 -3.04
C PRO A 12 -9.82 16.31 -3.69
N ALA A 13 -10.47 17.41 -4.00
CA ALA A 13 -11.81 17.40 -4.58
C ALA A 13 -11.87 16.54 -5.86
N GLY A 14 -12.85 15.64 -5.93
CA GLY A 14 -13.06 14.75 -7.07
C GLY A 14 -12.06 13.59 -7.16
N LYS A 15 -11.25 13.37 -6.12
CA LYS A 15 -10.33 12.24 -6.01
C LYS A 15 -10.75 11.29 -4.91
N GLU A 16 -10.20 10.09 -4.95
CA GLU A 16 -10.28 9.12 -3.86
C GLU A 16 -8.89 8.77 -3.33
N VAL A 17 -8.87 8.25 -2.13
CA VAL A 17 -7.66 7.78 -1.46
C VAL A 17 -7.82 6.32 -1.05
N ALA A 18 -6.81 5.51 -1.32
CA ALA A 18 -6.64 4.17 -0.77
C ALA A 18 -5.42 4.15 0.16
N THR A 19 -5.56 3.60 1.36
CA THR A 19 -4.43 3.39 2.27
C THR A 19 -4.21 1.91 2.49
N LEU A 20 -3.05 1.41 2.07
CA LEU A 20 -2.76 -0.01 1.92
C LEU A 20 -1.43 -0.38 2.57
N GLY A 21 -1.44 -1.43 3.38
CA GLY A 21 -0.26 -2.09 3.94
C GLY A 21 -0.09 -3.49 3.35
N GLY A 22 1.08 -3.82 2.84
CA GLY A 22 1.34 -5.10 2.19
C GLY A 22 2.83 -5.42 2.12
N GLY A 23 3.51 -5.34 3.26
CA GLY A 23 4.95 -5.43 3.38
C GLY A 23 5.64 -4.08 3.32
N CYS A 24 6.89 -4.07 2.89
CA CYS A 24 7.66 -2.83 2.77
C CYS A 24 6.98 -1.82 1.82
N PHE A 25 6.76 -0.60 2.31
CA PHE A 25 6.08 0.45 1.55
C PHE A 25 6.84 0.90 0.29
N TRP A 26 8.17 0.74 0.20
CA TRP A 26 8.91 1.01 -1.04
C TRP A 26 8.43 0.16 -2.21
N CYS A 27 7.99 -1.09 -1.92
CA CYS A 27 7.45 -1.98 -2.94
C CYS A 27 6.10 -1.51 -3.46
N LEU A 28 5.22 -1.13 -2.53
CA LEU A 28 3.88 -0.64 -2.87
C LEU A 28 3.96 0.70 -3.60
N GLU A 29 4.76 1.63 -3.08
CA GLU A 29 4.97 2.95 -3.69
C GLU A 29 5.42 2.81 -5.14
N ALA A 30 6.48 2.03 -5.40
CA ALA A 30 7.02 1.82 -6.74
C ALA A 30 6.00 1.27 -7.74
N VAL A 31 5.11 0.39 -7.29
CA VAL A 31 4.06 -0.17 -8.14
C VAL A 31 2.94 0.84 -8.40
N TYR A 32 2.44 1.49 -7.34
CA TYR A 32 1.34 2.44 -7.50
C TYR A 32 1.75 3.73 -8.21
N ASP A 33 3.00 4.14 -8.12
CA ASP A 33 3.54 5.23 -8.93
C ASP A 33 3.47 4.95 -10.43
N ASP A 34 3.59 3.69 -10.83
CA ASP A 34 3.47 3.25 -12.22
C ASP A 34 2.01 3.02 -12.68
N LEU A 35 1.03 3.04 -11.79
CA LEU A 35 -0.36 2.71 -12.09
C LEU A 35 -1.09 3.91 -12.70
N ALA A 36 -1.61 3.75 -13.91
CA ALA A 36 -2.39 4.78 -14.58
C ALA A 36 -3.67 5.12 -13.78
N GLY A 37 -3.98 6.40 -13.66
CA GLY A 37 -5.07 6.90 -12.82
C GLY A 37 -4.65 7.27 -11.40
N VAL A 38 -3.47 6.86 -10.96
CA VAL A 38 -2.88 7.30 -9.69
C VAL A 38 -2.18 8.64 -9.89
N GLU A 39 -2.45 9.60 -9.03
CA GLU A 39 -1.87 10.95 -9.07
C GLU A 39 -0.67 11.10 -8.16
N SER A 40 -0.76 10.56 -6.94
CA SER A 40 0.32 10.58 -5.98
C SER A 40 0.30 9.36 -5.08
N VAL A 41 1.46 8.99 -4.61
CA VAL A 41 1.66 7.94 -3.61
C VAL A 41 2.55 8.50 -2.51
N GLU A 42 2.16 8.31 -1.26
CA GLU A 42 2.95 8.70 -0.10
C GLU A 42 3.19 7.48 0.78
N SER A 43 4.44 7.21 1.08
CA SER A 43 4.82 6.21 2.09
C SER A 43 4.62 6.76 3.50
N GLY A 44 4.07 5.95 4.40
CA GLY A 44 3.77 6.38 5.76
C GLY A 44 3.41 5.25 6.70
N TYR A 45 2.85 5.62 7.83
CA TYR A 45 2.49 4.73 8.93
C TYR A 45 1.04 4.95 9.35
N MET A 46 0.30 3.86 9.62
CA MET A 46 -1.09 3.93 10.08
C MET A 46 -1.45 2.74 10.99
N GLY A 47 -2.46 2.92 11.82
CA GLY A 47 -3.09 1.87 12.61
C GLY A 47 -2.43 1.58 13.95
N GLY A 48 -1.36 2.28 14.31
CA GLY A 48 -0.67 2.15 15.59
C GLY A 48 -1.15 3.18 16.65
N ARG A 49 -0.49 3.14 17.79
CA ARG A 49 -0.79 3.99 18.96
C ARG A 49 0.27 5.08 19.21
N THR A 50 1.47 4.92 18.70
CA THR A 50 2.54 5.91 18.84
C THR A 50 2.23 7.12 17.97
N ARG A 51 2.27 8.32 18.57
CA ARG A 51 2.09 9.57 17.82
C ARG A 51 3.41 10.01 17.19
N ALA A 52 3.35 10.49 15.95
CA ALA A 52 4.51 10.90 15.18
C ALA A 52 5.66 9.87 15.23
N PRO A 53 5.39 8.60 14.87
CA PRO A 53 6.39 7.54 15.01
C PRO A 53 7.58 7.80 14.10
N SER A 54 8.78 7.46 14.57
CA SER A 54 9.95 7.34 13.71
C SER A 54 9.99 5.97 13.04
N TYR A 55 10.78 5.85 11.96
CA TYR A 55 11.00 4.57 11.30
C TYR A 55 11.55 3.51 12.26
N GLU A 56 12.49 3.88 13.12
CA GLU A 56 13.08 2.97 14.12
C GLU A 56 12.02 2.46 15.10
N GLU A 57 11.11 3.30 15.56
CA GLU A 57 10.03 2.90 16.46
C GLU A 57 9.04 1.95 15.76
N VAL A 58 8.76 2.16 14.48
CA VAL A 58 7.91 1.26 13.70
C VAL A 58 8.61 -0.07 13.46
N CYS A 59 9.89 -0.06 13.10
CA CYS A 59 10.70 -1.28 12.91
C CYS A 59 10.88 -2.08 14.21
N GLY A 60 10.85 -1.42 15.37
CA GLY A 60 10.86 -2.08 16.68
C GLY A 60 9.62 -2.93 16.94
N GLY A 61 8.52 -2.70 16.22
CA GLY A 61 7.28 -3.49 16.29
C GLY A 61 6.32 -3.09 17.42
N ASP A 62 6.75 -2.25 18.36
CA ASP A 62 5.94 -1.86 19.53
C ASP A 62 4.98 -0.69 19.25
N SER A 63 5.20 0.05 18.17
CA SER A 63 4.37 1.19 17.79
C SER A 63 2.93 0.80 17.41
N GLY A 64 2.74 -0.45 16.95
CA GLY A 64 1.50 -0.97 16.40
C GLY A 64 1.17 -0.47 15.00
N HIS A 65 1.99 0.41 14.42
CA HIS A 65 1.79 0.91 13.06
C HIS A 65 2.15 -0.15 12.00
N ALA A 66 1.37 -0.14 10.90
CA ALA A 66 1.79 -0.77 9.66
C ALA A 66 2.54 0.26 8.78
N GLU A 67 3.53 -0.22 8.03
CA GLU A 67 4.01 0.49 6.85
C GLU A 67 2.90 0.48 5.80
N VAL A 68 2.52 1.65 5.33
CA VAL A 68 1.43 1.81 4.37
C VAL A 68 1.81 2.79 3.27
N VAL A 69 1.12 2.69 2.15
CA VAL A 69 1.07 3.74 1.14
C VAL A 69 -0.30 4.38 1.12
N ARG A 70 -0.33 5.71 1.02
CA ARG A 70 -1.51 6.51 0.74
C ARG A 70 -1.54 6.83 -0.75
N VAL A 71 -2.46 6.19 -1.46
CA VAL A 71 -2.60 6.29 -2.92
C VAL A 71 -3.76 7.23 -3.23
N THR A 72 -3.47 8.38 -3.83
CA THR A 72 -4.50 9.30 -4.35
C THR A 72 -4.74 9.01 -5.82
N PHE A 73 -5.98 8.76 -6.22
CA PHE A 73 -6.33 8.37 -7.58
C PHE A 73 -7.59 9.06 -8.10
N ASP A 74 -7.72 9.11 -9.42
CA ASP A 74 -8.91 9.59 -10.10
C ASP A 74 -9.92 8.44 -10.27
N PRO A 75 -11.06 8.46 -9.56
CA PRO A 75 -12.06 7.39 -9.65
C PRO A 75 -12.72 7.28 -11.03
N LYS A 76 -12.56 8.29 -11.92
CA LYS A 76 -13.01 8.21 -13.31
C LYS A 76 -12.02 7.45 -14.20
N ALA A 77 -10.75 7.38 -13.81
CA ALA A 77 -9.70 6.70 -14.55
C ALA A 77 -9.45 5.27 -14.04
N ILE A 78 -9.55 5.06 -12.73
CA ILE A 78 -9.37 3.76 -12.09
C ILE A 78 -10.28 3.65 -10.86
N SER A 79 -10.94 2.51 -10.69
CA SER A 79 -11.80 2.25 -9.53
C SER A 79 -11.00 1.76 -8.32
N PHE A 80 -11.54 1.92 -7.12
CA PHE A 80 -10.96 1.34 -5.90
C PHE A 80 -10.82 -0.19 -6.00
N ARG A 81 -11.77 -0.88 -6.65
CA ARG A 81 -11.68 -2.34 -6.92
C ARG A 81 -10.44 -2.67 -7.75
N GLU A 82 -10.14 -1.90 -8.78
CA GLU A 82 -8.95 -2.11 -9.62
C GLU A 82 -7.65 -1.82 -8.85
N VAL A 83 -7.66 -0.82 -7.97
CA VAL A 83 -6.54 -0.57 -7.04
C VAL A 83 -6.30 -1.80 -6.15
N LEU A 84 -7.36 -2.42 -5.61
CA LEU A 84 -7.26 -3.65 -4.81
C LEU A 84 -6.84 -4.87 -5.63
N GLN A 85 -7.24 -4.98 -6.89
CA GLN A 85 -6.76 -6.07 -7.78
C GLN A 85 -5.24 -6.01 -7.93
N VAL A 86 -4.67 -4.82 -8.09
CA VAL A 86 -3.21 -4.65 -8.10
C VAL A 86 -2.62 -5.07 -6.75
N PHE A 87 -3.19 -4.61 -5.64
CA PHE A 87 -2.75 -4.93 -4.28
C PHE A 87 -2.62 -6.44 -4.04
N PHE A 88 -3.65 -7.20 -4.36
CA PHE A 88 -3.65 -8.66 -4.17
C PHE A 88 -2.73 -9.42 -5.14
N VAL A 89 -2.35 -8.84 -6.27
CA VAL A 89 -1.38 -9.47 -7.18
C VAL A 89 0.06 -9.25 -6.72
N ILE A 90 0.38 -8.10 -6.12
CA ILE A 90 1.77 -7.71 -5.84
C ILE A 90 2.28 -8.12 -4.46
N HIS A 91 1.40 -8.59 -3.56
CA HIS A 91 1.83 -9.09 -2.25
C HIS A 91 1.15 -10.42 -1.93
N ASP A 92 1.63 -11.10 -0.91
CA ASP A 92 1.01 -12.31 -0.36
C ASP A 92 0.09 -11.92 0.80
N PRO A 93 -1.25 -12.04 0.66
CA PRO A 93 -2.19 -11.66 1.70
C PRO A 93 -2.43 -12.77 2.74
N THR A 94 -1.70 -13.88 2.67
CA THR A 94 -1.94 -15.07 3.51
C THR A 94 -0.97 -15.21 4.68
N THR A 95 0.09 -14.39 4.72
CA THR A 95 1.10 -14.45 5.76
C THR A 95 0.85 -13.40 6.85
N LEU A 96 0.56 -13.86 8.07
CA LEU A 96 0.29 -12.98 9.20
C LEU A 96 1.56 -12.25 9.66
N ASN A 97 1.48 -10.91 9.76
CA ASN A 97 2.58 -10.05 10.20
C ASN A 97 3.91 -10.33 9.49
N ARG A 98 3.83 -10.62 8.21
CA ARG A 98 4.99 -10.98 7.40
C ARG A 98 4.71 -10.74 5.92
N GLN A 99 5.75 -10.37 5.18
CA GLN A 99 5.74 -10.33 3.72
C GLN A 99 7.09 -10.82 3.19
N GLY A 100 7.12 -12.03 2.64
CA GLY A 100 8.37 -12.66 2.21
C GLY A 100 9.35 -12.82 3.38
N ASN A 101 10.52 -12.20 3.30
CA ASN A 101 11.54 -12.22 4.34
C ASN A 101 11.37 -11.11 5.40
N ASP A 102 10.50 -10.14 5.14
CA ASP A 102 10.22 -9.05 6.07
C ASP A 102 9.23 -9.54 7.14
N VAL A 103 9.66 -9.65 8.38
CA VAL A 103 8.89 -10.17 9.52
C VAL A 103 8.63 -9.07 10.54
N GLY A 104 7.37 -8.89 10.92
CA GLY A 104 6.94 -7.92 11.91
C GLY A 104 5.52 -7.40 11.66
N THR A 105 4.88 -6.87 12.69
CA THR A 105 3.52 -6.31 12.60
C THR A 105 3.43 -5.14 11.62
N GLN A 106 4.54 -4.41 11.42
CA GLN A 106 4.63 -3.32 10.45
C GLN A 106 4.48 -3.78 9.00
N TYR A 107 4.74 -5.04 8.70
CA TYR A 107 4.62 -5.62 7.35
C TYR A 107 3.32 -6.38 7.11
N ARG A 108 2.33 -6.23 8.00
CA ARG A 108 1.04 -6.93 7.88
C ARG A 108 0.25 -6.47 6.66
N SER A 109 -0.55 -7.38 6.13
CA SER A 109 -1.52 -7.08 5.07
C SER A 109 -2.72 -6.32 5.66
N ALA A 110 -2.99 -5.11 5.19
CA ALA A 110 -4.06 -4.28 5.71
C ALA A 110 -4.64 -3.34 4.65
N ILE A 111 -5.95 -3.14 4.70
CA ILE A 111 -6.71 -2.14 3.95
C ILE A 111 -7.36 -1.21 4.97
N PHE A 112 -6.96 0.06 4.95
CA PHE A 112 -7.56 1.11 5.78
C PHE A 112 -8.58 1.88 4.94
N TYR A 113 -9.86 1.56 5.09
CA TYR A 113 -10.91 2.14 4.27
C TYR A 113 -11.30 3.55 4.72
N HIS A 114 -11.58 4.42 3.75
CA HIS A 114 -11.96 5.82 3.97
C HIS A 114 -13.48 6.05 3.86
N SER A 115 -14.23 5.05 3.43
CA SER A 115 -15.69 5.12 3.32
C SER A 115 -16.35 3.74 3.49
N PRO A 116 -17.66 3.68 3.83
CA PRO A 116 -18.41 2.42 3.84
C PRO A 116 -18.40 1.68 2.50
N GLU A 117 -18.36 2.43 1.39
CA GLU A 117 -18.29 1.89 0.04
C GLU A 117 -16.97 1.18 -0.20
N GLN A 118 -15.84 1.76 0.23
CA GLN A 118 -14.53 1.12 0.16
C GLN A 118 -14.49 -0.15 1.01
N LYS A 119 -15.06 -0.12 2.23
CA LYS A 119 -15.17 -1.32 3.06
C LYS A 119 -15.92 -2.43 2.35
N LYS A 120 -17.09 -2.12 1.77
CA LYS A 120 -17.90 -3.07 1.02
C LYS A 120 -17.11 -3.69 -0.13
N VAL A 121 -16.44 -2.87 -0.94
CA VAL A 121 -15.62 -3.34 -2.07
C VAL A 121 -14.47 -4.22 -1.59
N ALA A 122 -13.79 -3.87 -0.50
CA ALA A 122 -12.71 -4.67 0.07
C ALA A 122 -13.21 -6.06 0.52
N ASP A 123 -14.32 -6.10 1.26
CA ASP A 123 -14.94 -7.34 1.71
C ASP A 123 -15.38 -8.23 0.53
N GLU A 124 -15.97 -7.64 -0.52
CA GLU A 124 -16.35 -8.34 -1.73
C GLU A 124 -15.16 -8.95 -2.46
N VAL A 125 -14.08 -8.18 -2.67
CA VAL A 125 -12.87 -8.65 -3.35
C VAL A 125 -12.23 -9.81 -2.57
N ILE A 126 -12.11 -9.70 -1.25
CA ILE A 126 -11.57 -10.77 -0.42
C ILE A 126 -12.44 -12.03 -0.49
N ALA A 127 -13.77 -11.88 -0.44
CA ALA A 127 -14.69 -13.00 -0.56
C ALA A 127 -14.63 -13.68 -1.94
N GLU A 128 -14.47 -12.91 -3.02
CA GLU A 128 -14.28 -13.43 -4.38
C GLU A 128 -12.99 -14.24 -4.48
N LEU A 129 -11.85 -13.67 -4.02
CA LEU A 129 -10.57 -14.37 -4.04
C LEU A 129 -10.58 -15.68 -3.24
N ALA A 130 -11.25 -15.69 -2.08
CA ALA A 130 -11.40 -16.87 -1.25
C ALA A 130 -12.30 -17.92 -1.93
N ARG A 131 -13.42 -17.51 -2.54
CA ARG A 131 -14.34 -18.40 -3.26
C ARG A 131 -13.66 -19.04 -4.49
N GLU A 132 -12.86 -18.28 -5.20
CA GLU A 132 -12.15 -18.73 -6.39
C GLU A 132 -10.84 -19.47 -6.06
N LYS A 133 -10.51 -19.59 -4.77
CA LYS A 133 -9.31 -20.27 -4.27
C LYS A 133 -8.03 -19.78 -4.97
N VAL A 134 -7.91 -18.45 -5.11
CA VAL A 134 -6.75 -17.82 -5.74
C VAL A 134 -5.47 -18.06 -4.96
N TYR A 135 -5.59 -18.25 -3.64
CA TYR A 135 -4.50 -18.59 -2.72
C TYR A 135 -4.77 -19.94 -2.06
N ASP A 136 -3.71 -20.69 -1.77
CA ASP A 136 -3.80 -21.97 -1.08
C ASP A 136 -4.20 -21.80 0.40
N ASP A 137 -3.73 -20.72 1.03
CA ASP A 137 -3.99 -20.40 2.43
C ASP A 137 -5.05 -19.29 2.57
N ARG A 138 -5.56 -19.15 3.80
CA ARG A 138 -6.56 -18.13 4.15
C ARG A 138 -5.97 -16.73 4.02
N ILE A 139 -6.71 -15.81 3.40
CA ILE A 139 -6.39 -14.38 3.39
C ILE A 139 -6.51 -13.84 4.82
N VAL A 140 -5.47 -13.18 5.30
CA VAL A 140 -5.37 -12.57 6.64
C VAL A 140 -5.34 -11.05 6.60
N THR A 141 -5.65 -10.45 5.45
CA THR A 141 -5.71 -9.00 5.27
C THR A 141 -6.70 -8.37 6.24
N GLU A 142 -6.24 -7.41 7.05
CA GLU A 142 -7.10 -6.61 7.92
C GLU A 142 -7.89 -5.59 7.08
N VAL A 143 -9.18 -5.43 7.37
CA VAL A 143 -10.03 -4.38 6.76
C VAL A 143 -10.55 -3.51 7.90
N THR A 144 -9.93 -2.36 8.12
CA THR A 144 -10.19 -1.47 9.26
C THR A 144 -10.41 -0.03 8.80
N PRO A 145 -11.14 0.80 9.57
CA PRO A 145 -11.29 2.22 9.22
C PRO A 145 -9.94 2.93 9.20
N ALA A 146 -9.78 3.85 8.26
CA ALA A 146 -8.63 4.75 8.23
C ALA A 146 -8.62 5.63 9.49
N VAL A 147 -7.44 5.76 10.07
CA VAL A 147 -7.14 6.64 11.21
C VAL A 147 -6.07 7.64 10.81
N GLU A 148 -5.42 8.28 11.78
CA GLU A 148 -4.33 9.22 11.53
C GLU A 148 -3.23 8.58 10.65
N PHE A 149 -2.92 9.23 9.52
CA PHE A 149 -1.81 8.86 8.65
C PHE A 149 -0.59 9.71 9.02
N TRP A 150 0.52 9.05 9.28
CA TRP A 150 1.80 9.68 9.57
C TRP A 150 2.72 9.51 8.36
N THR A 151 3.01 10.60 7.65
CA THR A 151 3.93 10.57 6.50
C THR A 151 5.30 10.08 6.96
N ALA A 152 5.86 9.09 6.28
CA ALA A 152 7.22 8.62 6.55
C ALA A 152 8.25 9.69 6.17
N GLU A 153 9.44 9.53 6.70
CA GLU A 153 10.56 10.45 6.52
C GLU A 153 10.84 10.65 5.02
N ARG A 154 11.33 11.85 4.68
CA ARG A 154 11.52 12.25 3.28
C ARG A 154 12.41 11.28 2.48
N TYR A 155 13.38 10.63 3.11
CA TYR A 155 14.27 9.68 2.44
C TYR A 155 13.58 8.38 2.03
N HIS A 156 12.38 8.09 2.57
CA HIS A 156 11.56 6.95 2.16
C HIS A 156 10.69 7.23 0.93
N GLN A 157 10.40 8.50 0.66
CA GLN A 157 9.54 8.87 -0.48
C GLN A 157 10.28 8.64 -1.80
N GLU A 158 9.61 8.04 -2.78
CA GLU A 158 10.17 7.67 -4.09
C GLU A 158 11.48 6.86 -3.98
N TYR A 159 11.58 6.01 -2.94
CA TYR A 159 12.84 5.34 -2.59
C TYR A 159 13.40 4.51 -3.74
N PHE A 160 12.56 3.73 -4.42
CA PHE A 160 12.99 2.90 -5.55
C PHE A 160 13.52 3.74 -6.72
N ARG A 161 12.84 4.86 -7.02
CA ARG A 161 13.27 5.78 -8.08
C ARG A 161 14.63 6.39 -7.78
N ASN A 162 14.86 6.78 -6.52
CA ASN A 162 16.08 7.46 -6.09
C ASN A 162 17.24 6.49 -5.79
N ASN A 163 16.96 5.21 -5.53
CA ASN A 163 17.94 4.22 -5.08
C ASN A 163 17.83 2.88 -5.86
N PRO A 164 17.76 2.88 -7.21
CA PRO A 164 17.50 1.66 -7.97
C PRO A 164 18.60 0.61 -7.86
N GLY A 165 19.84 1.02 -7.54
CA GLY A 165 21.01 0.17 -7.38
C GLY A 165 21.17 -0.46 -5.98
N GLN A 166 20.30 -0.14 -5.03
CA GLN A 166 20.35 -0.76 -3.71
C GLN A 166 19.95 -2.25 -3.80
N PRO A 167 20.62 -3.15 -3.06
CA PRO A 167 20.33 -4.59 -3.13
C PRO A 167 18.87 -4.93 -2.92
N TYR A 168 18.22 -4.34 -1.92
CA TYR A 168 16.79 -4.56 -1.65
C TYR A 168 15.93 -4.11 -2.84
N CYS A 169 16.24 -2.96 -3.44
CA CYS A 169 15.54 -2.47 -4.63
C CYS A 169 15.68 -3.42 -5.83
N MET A 170 16.87 -3.95 -6.05
CA MET A 170 17.14 -4.88 -7.16
C MET A 170 16.48 -6.24 -6.96
N TRP A 171 16.52 -6.79 -5.73
CA TRP A 171 16.11 -8.17 -5.47
C TRP A 171 14.68 -8.32 -4.96
N VAL A 172 14.09 -7.28 -4.40
CA VAL A 172 12.73 -7.32 -3.84
C VAL A 172 11.77 -6.39 -4.56
N VAL A 173 12.13 -5.10 -4.73
CA VAL A 173 11.21 -4.11 -5.32
C VAL A 173 11.05 -4.31 -6.82
N ALA A 174 12.16 -4.39 -7.56
CA ALA A 174 12.14 -4.51 -9.02
C ALA A 174 11.35 -5.73 -9.53
N PRO A 175 11.46 -6.94 -8.94
CA PRO A 175 10.62 -8.08 -9.33
C PRO A 175 9.12 -7.84 -9.15
N LYS A 176 8.71 -7.12 -8.10
CA LYS A 176 7.28 -6.78 -7.88
C LYS A 176 6.78 -5.79 -8.93
N VAL A 177 7.57 -4.77 -9.26
CA VAL A 177 7.25 -3.82 -10.34
C VAL A 177 7.15 -4.56 -11.68
N GLN A 178 8.05 -5.49 -11.98
CA GLN A 178 7.99 -6.30 -13.18
C GLN A 178 6.74 -7.20 -13.22
N LYS A 179 6.40 -7.83 -12.09
CA LYS A 179 5.16 -8.63 -11.95
C LYS A 179 3.93 -7.78 -12.24
N PHE A 180 3.85 -6.59 -11.65
CA PHE A 180 2.78 -5.64 -11.92
C PHE A 180 2.70 -5.28 -13.41
N ARG A 181 3.81 -4.84 -14.00
CA ARG A 181 3.86 -4.44 -15.42
C ARG A 181 3.44 -5.58 -16.35
N LYS A 182 3.82 -6.82 -16.04
CA LYS A 182 3.42 -8.00 -16.80
C LYS A 182 1.92 -8.31 -16.66
N ALA A 183 1.38 -8.24 -15.43
CA ALA A 183 -0.02 -8.56 -15.16
C ALA A 183 -0.99 -7.47 -15.63
N PHE A 184 -0.56 -6.20 -15.59
CA PHE A 184 -1.39 -5.02 -15.84
C PHE A 184 -0.83 -4.09 -16.92
N LEU A 185 -0.28 -4.65 -18.01
CA LEU A 185 0.40 -3.88 -19.07
C LEU A 185 -0.42 -2.68 -19.57
N ALA A 186 -1.73 -2.86 -19.75
CA ALA A 186 -2.64 -1.79 -20.21
C ALA A 186 -2.87 -0.68 -19.18
N LYS A 187 -2.53 -0.92 -17.90
CA LYS A 187 -2.70 0.01 -16.78
C LYS A 187 -1.40 0.67 -16.33
N VAL A 188 -0.28 0.38 -16.98
CA VAL A 188 1.00 1.05 -16.71
C VAL A 188 0.95 2.47 -17.28
N LYS A 189 1.40 3.46 -16.49
CA LYS A 189 1.56 4.84 -16.97
C LYS A 189 2.45 4.85 -18.20
N LYS A 190 2.00 5.52 -19.25
CA LYS A 190 2.85 5.77 -20.41
C LYS A 190 3.92 6.78 -19.99
N ALA A 191 5.19 6.46 -20.28
CA ALA A 191 6.26 7.44 -20.08
C ALA A 191 5.87 8.76 -20.75
N ALA A 192 5.98 9.87 -20.01
CA ALA A 192 5.84 11.19 -20.61
C ALA A 192 6.90 11.30 -21.73
N ARG A 193 6.43 11.49 -22.96
CA ARG A 193 7.30 11.70 -24.13
C ARG A 193 7.94 13.08 -24.06
#